data_45d288c73a28c9c59c8025b4f4aaa2b5
#
_entry.id   45d288c73a28c9c59c8025b4f4aaa2b5
#
_cell.length_a   1.000
_cell.length_b   1.000
_cell.length_c   1.000
_cell.angle_alpha   90.00
_cell.angle_beta   90.00
_cell.angle_gamma   90.00
#
_symmetry.space_group_name_H-M   'P 1'
#
loop_
_entity.id
_entity.type
_entity.pdbx_description
1 polymer ?
#
loop_
_entity_poly.entity_id
_entity_poly.type
_entity_poly.pdbx_seq_one_letter_code
_entity_poly.pdbx_strand_id
1 'polypeptide(L)'
;VKSTSSPRGSKAAERRTSMFFMTHESQYDNMNAFFRTNGYDEIYSQENYPKEKVVNHFGVADDFLFSYALPVLRKHAESGRPFFATLLTISNHPPYIIPERFNDPKLTPEEQIVKYADDCIGQFIKKAKKEAWGKNTIFVFVGDHGKLVGKADCELPESFNHVPLIFHGNGIQPDIRHQFTGQIDIAPTILGMLRIPYTQNNLGLDLLSDTPRPATFYTADKTIAARDANTLYVFNAETGKEYVYALPQIKAAKPSEASRKLKRYAFSLLQTTEYMVQNGMTTNKPHNNAR
;
A
#
# COMPACT_ATOMS: atom_id res chain seq x y z
N VAL A 1 8.66 13.57 6.97
CA VAL A 1 9.75 12.62 6.71
C VAL A 1 9.69 12.26 5.24
N LYS A 2 10.76 12.57 4.47
CA LYS A 2 10.82 12.25 3.05
C LYS A 2 11.17 10.78 2.89
N SER A 3 10.21 9.97 2.51
CA SER A 3 10.48 8.61 2.05
C SER A 3 11.03 8.65 0.63
N THR A 4 12.11 7.95 0.36
CA THR A 4 12.76 7.89 -0.97
C THR A 4 12.36 6.68 -1.80
N SER A 5 11.25 6.05 -1.51
CA SER A 5 10.58 5.18 -2.48
C SER A 5 10.09 5.96 -3.73
N SER A 6 10.46 7.25 -3.82
CA SER A 6 10.22 8.10 -4.98
C SER A 6 11.07 7.69 -6.18
N PRO A 7 10.52 7.72 -7.40
CA PRO A 7 11.20 7.35 -8.65
C PRO A 7 12.40 8.22 -9.07
N ARG A 8 12.91 9.09 -8.21
CA ARG A 8 14.06 9.99 -8.51
C ARG A 8 15.45 9.34 -8.51
N GLY A 9 15.56 8.03 -8.39
CA GLY A 9 16.85 7.34 -8.33
C GLY A 9 17.47 7.02 -9.69
N SER A 10 18.00 7.94 -10.37
CA SER A 10 19.18 8.02 -11.24
C SER A 10 19.03 9.08 -12.33
N LYS A 11 20.07 9.85 -12.60
CA LYS A 11 20.15 10.84 -13.71
C LYS A 11 20.18 10.20 -15.12
N ALA A 12 20.15 8.89 -15.21
CA ALA A 12 20.20 8.13 -16.47
C ALA A 12 18.85 7.47 -16.84
N ALA A 13 17.87 7.45 -15.93
CA ALA A 13 16.54 7.01 -16.30
C ALA A 13 15.81 8.15 -16.97
N GLU A 14 15.31 7.93 -18.18
CA GLU A 14 14.35 8.82 -18.84
C GLU A 14 13.34 9.33 -17.82
N ARG A 15 13.18 10.65 -17.75
CA ARG A 15 12.31 11.29 -16.74
C ARG A 15 10.89 10.75 -16.86
N ARG A 16 10.52 9.87 -15.96
CA ARG A 16 9.15 9.34 -15.85
C ARG A 16 8.26 10.40 -15.22
N THR A 17 7.03 10.48 -15.69
CA THR A 17 6.01 11.30 -15.03
C THR A 17 5.35 10.45 -13.95
N SER A 18 5.29 10.97 -12.74
CA SER A 18 4.62 10.35 -11.60
C SER A 18 3.32 11.09 -11.28
N MET A 19 2.22 10.35 -11.23
CA MET A 19 0.89 10.89 -11.04
C MET A 19 0.23 10.23 -9.83
N PHE A 20 -0.47 11.02 -9.03
CA PHE A 20 -1.29 10.53 -7.93
C PHE A 20 -2.74 10.97 -8.14
N PHE A 21 -3.67 10.04 -8.10
CA PHE A 21 -5.10 10.29 -8.20
C PHE A 21 -5.77 9.92 -6.88
N MET A 22 -6.49 10.85 -6.28
CA MET A 22 -7.29 10.63 -5.08
C MET A 22 -8.72 11.10 -5.30
N THR A 23 -9.66 10.55 -4.56
CA THR A 23 -11.09 10.85 -4.71
C THR A 23 -11.50 12.13 -4.00
N HIS A 24 -10.88 12.42 -2.87
CA HIS A 24 -11.19 13.51 -1.92
C HIS A 24 -10.38 14.78 -2.18
N GLU A 25 -10.59 15.77 -1.32
CA GLU A 25 -9.84 17.03 -1.34
C GLU A 25 -8.34 16.81 -1.15
N SER A 26 -7.54 17.60 -1.82
CA SER A 26 -6.08 17.48 -1.83
C SER A 26 -5.42 17.66 -0.46
N GLN A 27 -6.08 18.38 0.45
CA GLN A 27 -5.58 18.66 1.80
C GLN A 27 -5.93 17.58 2.82
N TYR A 28 -6.78 16.61 2.46
CA TYR A 28 -7.11 15.51 3.34
C TYR A 28 -5.83 14.80 3.80
N ASP A 29 -5.66 14.61 5.12
CA ASP A 29 -4.48 14.04 5.76
C ASP A 29 -3.13 14.62 5.26
N ASN A 30 -3.14 15.87 4.78
CA ASN A 30 -1.96 16.53 4.23
C ASN A 30 -1.32 15.79 3.03
N MET A 31 -2.09 14.99 2.32
CA MET A 31 -1.58 14.10 1.24
C MET A 31 -0.93 14.87 0.10
N ASN A 32 -1.49 16.00 -0.33
CA ASN A 32 -0.90 16.80 -1.40
C ASN A 32 0.53 17.23 -1.08
N ALA A 33 0.74 17.81 0.11
CA ALA A 33 2.07 18.24 0.53
C ALA A 33 3.03 17.05 0.66
N PHE A 34 2.56 15.93 1.20
CA PHE A 34 3.34 14.71 1.36
C PHE A 34 3.79 14.17 0.00
N PHE A 35 2.89 13.95 -0.96
CA PHE A 35 3.24 13.36 -2.25
C PHE A 35 4.10 14.29 -3.12
N ARG A 36 3.82 15.60 -3.14
CA ARG A 36 4.69 16.57 -3.83
C ARG A 36 6.10 16.58 -3.24
N THR A 37 6.21 16.56 -1.92
CA THR A 37 7.50 16.52 -1.23
C THR A 37 8.27 15.22 -1.53
N ASN A 38 7.56 14.11 -1.73
CA ASN A 38 8.12 12.82 -2.07
C ASN A 38 8.29 12.59 -3.57
N GLY A 39 7.99 13.58 -4.41
CA GLY A 39 8.42 13.61 -5.81
C GLY A 39 7.37 13.23 -6.83
N TYR A 40 6.10 13.18 -6.47
CA TYR A 40 5.05 13.13 -7.47
C TYR A 40 5.00 14.44 -8.26
N ASP A 41 4.95 14.32 -9.57
CA ASP A 41 4.93 15.47 -10.50
C ASP A 41 3.53 16.07 -10.58
N GLU A 42 2.49 15.22 -10.62
CA GLU A 42 1.10 15.63 -10.78
C GLU A 42 0.22 14.95 -9.71
N ILE A 43 -0.72 15.72 -9.17
CA ILE A 43 -1.71 15.24 -8.19
C ILE A 43 -3.07 15.68 -8.67
N TYR A 44 -3.97 14.71 -8.83
CA TYR A 44 -5.36 14.89 -9.20
C TYR A 44 -6.24 14.53 -7.99
N SER A 45 -7.15 15.41 -7.66
CA SER A 45 -7.98 15.37 -6.45
C SER A 45 -9.34 15.99 -6.74
N GLN A 46 -10.22 16.04 -5.76
CA GLN A 46 -11.59 16.52 -5.90
C GLN A 46 -11.67 17.88 -6.60
N GLU A 47 -10.70 18.76 -6.40
CA GLU A 47 -10.65 20.08 -7.01
C GLU A 47 -10.50 20.04 -8.55
N ASN A 48 -10.07 18.91 -9.10
CA ASN A 48 -9.94 18.69 -10.53
C ASN A 48 -11.21 18.09 -11.17
N TYR A 49 -12.18 17.67 -10.36
CA TYR A 49 -13.36 16.95 -10.80
C TYR A 49 -14.61 17.84 -10.85
N PRO A 50 -15.60 17.53 -11.71
CA PRO A 50 -16.87 18.22 -11.70
C PRO A 50 -17.57 18.07 -10.34
N LYS A 51 -18.07 19.16 -9.78
CA LYS A 51 -18.68 19.18 -8.43
C LYS A 51 -19.85 18.21 -8.29
N GLU A 52 -20.62 18.00 -9.34
CA GLU A 52 -21.74 17.08 -9.40
C GLU A 52 -21.35 15.59 -9.35
N LYS A 53 -20.05 15.29 -9.45
CA LYS A 53 -19.51 13.93 -9.30
C LYS A 53 -19.08 13.60 -7.87
N VAL A 54 -19.03 14.59 -7.01
CA VAL A 54 -18.75 14.39 -5.58
C VAL A 54 -19.98 13.76 -4.93
N VAL A 55 -19.80 12.59 -4.35
CA VAL A 55 -20.89 11.77 -3.78
C VAL A 55 -21.01 11.91 -2.27
N ASN A 56 -19.92 12.22 -1.58
CA ASN A 56 -19.88 12.47 -0.12
C ASN A 56 -18.61 13.24 0.25
N HIS A 57 -18.32 13.37 1.54
CA HIS A 57 -17.12 14.06 2.05
C HIS A 57 -15.79 13.37 1.71
N PHE A 58 -15.82 12.13 1.21
CA PHE A 58 -14.66 11.43 0.66
C PHE A 58 -14.51 11.61 -0.85
N GLY A 59 -15.31 12.49 -1.46
CA GLY A 59 -15.16 12.91 -2.84
C GLY A 59 -15.94 12.07 -3.84
N VAL A 60 -15.28 11.67 -4.92
CA VAL A 60 -15.89 10.97 -6.04
C VAL A 60 -15.86 9.45 -5.85
N ALA A 61 -16.78 8.74 -6.51
CA ALA A 61 -16.80 7.28 -6.50
C ALA A 61 -15.67 6.67 -7.36
N ASP A 62 -15.33 5.40 -7.11
CA ASP A 62 -14.20 4.72 -7.77
C ASP A 62 -14.38 4.60 -9.28
N ASP A 63 -15.60 4.36 -9.78
CA ASP A 63 -15.87 4.29 -11.22
C ASP A 63 -15.58 5.62 -11.93
N PHE A 64 -15.88 6.74 -11.27
CA PHE A 64 -15.53 8.06 -11.79
C PHE A 64 -14.01 8.27 -11.74
N LEU A 65 -13.35 7.96 -10.62
CA LEU A 65 -11.89 8.07 -10.49
C LEU A 65 -11.17 7.36 -11.64
N PHE A 66 -11.52 6.10 -11.90
CA PHE A 66 -10.94 5.31 -12.98
C PHE A 66 -11.26 5.86 -14.37
N SER A 67 -12.49 6.37 -14.58
CA SER A 67 -12.88 6.96 -15.86
C SER A 67 -12.15 8.29 -16.14
N TYR A 68 -11.87 9.06 -15.10
CA TYR A 68 -11.08 10.29 -15.18
C TYR A 68 -9.60 10.01 -15.43
N ALA A 69 -9.03 9.04 -14.73
CA ALA A 69 -7.62 8.69 -14.84
C ALA A 69 -7.25 8.18 -16.25
N LEU A 70 -8.12 7.38 -16.88
CA LEU A 70 -7.80 6.72 -18.16
C LEU A 70 -7.37 7.68 -19.29
N PRO A 71 -8.09 8.78 -19.61
CA PRO A 71 -7.65 9.74 -20.62
C PRO A 71 -6.39 10.52 -20.22
N VAL A 72 -6.18 10.77 -18.93
CA VAL A 72 -4.94 11.40 -18.43
C VAL A 72 -3.75 10.49 -18.69
N LEU A 73 -3.85 9.20 -18.33
CA LEU A 73 -2.81 8.22 -18.57
C LEU A 73 -2.52 8.03 -20.06
N ARG A 74 -3.57 8.01 -20.91
CA ARG A 74 -3.41 7.96 -22.38
C ARG A 74 -2.59 9.14 -22.89
N LYS A 75 -2.92 10.36 -22.50
CA LYS A 75 -2.19 11.56 -22.88
C LYS A 75 -0.71 11.50 -22.49
N HIS A 76 -0.40 11.01 -21.29
CA HIS A 76 0.99 10.83 -20.87
C HIS A 76 1.71 9.75 -21.67
N ALA A 77 1.03 8.65 -21.97
CA ALA A 77 1.58 7.57 -22.80
C ALA A 77 1.92 8.00 -24.23
N GLU A 78 1.13 8.92 -24.81
CA GLU A 78 1.39 9.50 -26.15
C GLU A 78 2.73 10.22 -26.24
N SER A 79 3.29 10.67 -25.11
CA SER A 79 4.64 11.25 -25.07
C SER A 79 5.75 10.24 -25.34
N GLY A 80 5.44 8.95 -25.38
CA GLY A 80 6.40 7.85 -25.53
C GLY A 80 7.25 7.58 -24.27
N ARG A 81 7.05 8.34 -23.20
CA ARG A 81 7.79 8.21 -21.96
C ARG A 81 7.04 7.32 -20.95
N PRO A 82 7.75 6.46 -20.20
CA PRO A 82 7.14 5.70 -19.12
C PRO A 82 6.51 6.61 -18.06
N PHE A 83 5.42 6.16 -17.47
CA PHE A 83 4.78 6.83 -16.35
C PHE A 83 4.62 5.91 -15.15
N PHE A 84 4.45 6.51 -13.97
CA PHE A 84 4.06 5.85 -12.73
C PHE A 84 2.77 6.51 -12.23
N ALA A 85 1.73 5.74 -12.02
CA ALA A 85 0.45 6.26 -11.54
C ALA A 85 -0.02 5.49 -10.31
N THR A 86 -0.42 6.22 -9.28
CA THR A 86 -1.10 5.69 -8.09
C THR A 86 -2.54 6.19 -8.07
N LEU A 87 -3.49 5.28 -7.96
CA LEU A 87 -4.91 5.58 -7.85
C LEU A 87 -5.40 5.12 -6.47
N LEU A 88 -5.76 6.07 -5.62
CA LEU A 88 -6.31 5.80 -4.29
C LEU A 88 -7.83 5.76 -4.38
N THR A 89 -8.40 4.56 -4.24
CA THR A 89 -9.84 4.32 -4.22
C THR A 89 -10.41 4.56 -2.83
N ILE A 90 -11.71 4.79 -2.72
CA ILE A 90 -12.37 5.12 -1.44
C ILE A 90 -13.73 4.46 -1.24
N SER A 91 -14.33 3.90 -2.29
CA SER A 91 -15.72 3.43 -2.19
C SER A 91 -15.93 2.36 -1.12
N ASN A 92 -14.86 1.61 -0.75
CA ASN A 92 -14.91 0.64 0.34
C ASN A 92 -14.79 1.28 1.75
N HIS A 93 -14.78 2.60 1.85
CA HIS A 93 -14.82 3.33 3.14
C HIS A 93 -16.26 3.78 3.47
N PRO A 94 -16.78 3.52 4.68
CA PRO A 94 -18.11 4.01 5.06
C PRO A 94 -18.14 5.56 5.20
N PRO A 95 -19.25 6.21 4.90
CA PRO A 95 -20.57 5.64 4.51
C PRO A 95 -20.55 5.14 3.06
N TYR A 96 -21.06 3.91 2.86
CA TYR A 96 -21.06 3.30 1.53
C TYR A 96 -22.11 3.92 0.61
N ILE A 97 -21.71 4.33 -0.57
CA ILE A 97 -22.59 4.77 -1.65
C ILE A 97 -22.67 3.63 -2.67
N ILE A 98 -23.63 2.76 -2.47
CA ILE A 98 -23.82 1.56 -3.27
C ILE A 98 -24.66 1.91 -4.50
N PRO A 99 -24.13 1.81 -5.73
CA PRO A 99 -24.95 2.02 -6.93
C PRO A 99 -26.06 0.98 -7.03
N GLU A 100 -27.24 1.36 -7.55
CA GLU A 100 -28.44 0.54 -7.62
C GLU A 100 -28.21 -0.84 -8.22
N ARG A 101 -27.38 -0.94 -9.25
CA ARG A 101 -27.02 -2.22 -9.91
C ARG A 101 -26.28 -3.23 -9.01
N PHE A 102 -25.78 -2.79 -7.86
CA PHE A 102 -25.11 -3.62 -6.86
C PHE A 102 -25.96 -3.83 -5.60
N ASN A 103 -27.16 -3.25 -5.55
CA ASN A 103 -28.08 -3.41 -4.43
C ASN A 103 -28.68 -4.81 -4.46
N ASP A 104 -28.18 -5.69 -3.60
CA ASP A 104 -28.64 -7.06 -3.44
C ASP A 104 -29.05 -7.27 -1.97
N PRO A 105 -30.37 -7.45 -1.68
CA PRO A 105 -30.86 -7.59 -0.31
C PRO A 105 -30.37 -8.87 0.40
N LYS A 106 -29.73 -9.79 -0.32
CA LYS A 106 -29.11 -11.01 0.25
C LYS A 106 -27.71 -10.77 0.77
N LEU A 107 -27.13 -9.61 0.48
CA LEU A 107 -25.75 -9.27 0.84
C LEU A 107 -25.74 -8.12 1.84
N THR A 108 -24.73 -8.12 2.71
CA THR A 108 -24.43 -6.98 3.57
C THR A 108 -23.96 -5.77 2.75
N PRO A 109 -24.08 -4.54 3.26
CA PRO A 109 -23.55 -3.36 2.59
C PRO A 109 -22.04 -3.48 2.28
N GLU A 110 -21.28 -4.12 3.17
CA GLU A 110 -19.87 -4.41 2.98
C GLU A 110 -19.60 -5.32 1.77
N GLU A 111 -20.38 -6.38 1.63
CA GLU A 111 -20.25 -7.29 0.49
C GLU A 111 -20.63 -6.61 -0.83
N GLN A 112 -21.67 -5.79 -0.80
CA GLN A 112 -22.14 -5.05 -1.97
C GLN A 112 -21.10 -4.05 -2.45
N ILE A 113 -20.49 -3.28 -1.52
CA ILE A 113 -19.50 -2.27 -1.88
C ILE A 113 -18.19 -2.89 -2.36
N VAL A 114 -17.80 -4.05 -1.82
CA VAL A 114 -16.63 -4.79 -2.32
C VAL A 114 -16.86 -5.28 -3.74
N LYS A 115 -18.05 -5.81 -4.06
CA LYS A 115 -18.42 -6.17 -5.43
C LYS A 115 -18.35 -4.98 -6.39
N TYR A 116 -18.80 -3.81 -5.94
CA TYR A 116 -18.72 -2.59 -6.74
C TYR A 116 -17.25 -2.18 -6.99
N ALA A 117 -16.42 -2.15 -5.95
CA ALA A 117 -15.02 -1.80 -6.08
C ALA A 117 -14.26 -2.78 -7.01
N ASP A 118 -14.52 -4.07 -6.90
CA ASP A 118 -13.96 -5.10 -7.79
C ASP A 118 -14.38 -4.89 -9.25
N ASP A 119 -15.69 -4.60 -9.50
CA ASP A 119 -16.17 -4.28 -10.85
C ASP A 119 -15.47 -3.03 -11.41
N CYS A 120 -15.29 -1.98 -10.62
CA CYS A 120 -14.57 -0.76 -11.02
C CYS A 120 -13.16 -1.08 -11.49
N ILE A 121 -12.41 -1.87 -10.72
CA ILE A 121 -11.07 -2.35 -11.06
C ILE A 121 -11.12 -3.19 -12.34
N GLY A 122 -12.05 -4.14 -12.41
CA GLY A 122 -12.20 -5.01 -13.60
C GLY A 122 -12.50 -4.24 -14.88
N GLN A 123 -13.38 -3.22 -14.82
CA GLN A 123 -13.69 -2.34 -15.95
C GLN A 123 -12.50 -1.46 -16.35
N PHE A 124 -11.76 -0.93 -15.37
CA PHE A 124 -10.55 -0.18 -15.64
C PHE A 124 -9.50 -1.03 -16.37
N ILE A 125 -9.21 -2.23 -15.88
CA ILE A 125 -8.25 -3.15 -16.50
C ILE A 125 -8.68 -3.52 -17.92
N LYS A 126 -9.97 -3.80 -18.15
CA LYS A 126 -10.50 -4.09 -19.51
C LYS A 126 -10.27 -2.94 -20.48
N LYS A 127 -10.45 -1.69 -20.00
CA LYS A 127 -10.22 -0.48 -20.82
C LYS A 127 -8.72 -0.26 -21.02
N ALA A 128 -7.91 -0.33 -19.96
CA ALA A 128 -6.47 -0.16 -19.99
C ALA A 128 -5.78 -1.14 -20.95
N LYS A 129 -6.22 -2.41 -20.99
CA LYS A 129 -5.69 -3.42 -21.93
C LYS A 129 -5.92 -3.08 -23.41
N LYS A 130 -6.87 -2.21 -23.73
CA LYS A 130 -7.11 -1.71 -25.10
C LYS A 130 -6.22 -0.54 -25.48
N GLU A 131 -5.62 0.11 -24.51
CA GLU A 131 -4.70 1.23 -24.71
C GLU A 131 -3.32 0.72 -25.18
N ALA A 132 -2.61 1.52 -25.97
CA ALA A 132 -1.28 1.16 -26.46
C ALA A 132 -0.28 0.87 -25.33
N TRP A 133 -0.41 1.58 -24.21
CA TRP A 133 0.44 1.40 -23.03
C TRP A 133 0.05 0.18 -22.17
N GLY A 134 -1.18 -0.31 -22.25
CA GLY A 134 -1.71 -1.33 -21.35
C GLY A 134 -0.97 -2.67 -21.40
N LYS A 135 -0.44 -3.04 -22.56
CA LYS A 135 0.36 -4.28 -22.74
C LYS A 135 1.75 -4.19 -22.12
N ASN A 136 2.24 -2.97 -21.86
CA ASN A 136 3.56 -2.70 -21.28
C ASN A 136 3.45 -2.08 -19.89
N THR A 137 2.44 -2.47 -19.13
CA THR A 137 2.16 -1.94 -17.79
C THR A 137 2.08 -3.07 -16.79
N ILE A 138 2.71 -2.87 -15.62
CA ILE A 138 2.52 -3.68 -14.43
C ILE A 138 1.47 -2.98 -13.58
N PHE A 139 0.36 -3.66 -13.32
CA PHE A 139 -0.68 -3.22 -12.39
C PHE A 139 -0.40 -3.85 -11.03
N VAL A 140 -0.40 -3.03 -9.99
CA VAL A 140 -0.19 -3.47 -8.62
C VAL A 140 -1.43 -3.10 -7.81
N PHE A 141 -2.04 -4.08 -7.17
CA PHE A 141 -3.19 -3.90 -6.30
C PHE A 141 -2.77 -4.22 -4.88
N VAL A 142 -3.05 -3.31 -3.96
CA VAL A 142 -2.73 -3.46 -2.55
C VAL A 142 -3.75 -2.69 -1.71
N GLY A 143 -4.14 -3.25 -0.56
CA GLY A 143 -4.87 -2.48 0.45
C GLY A 143 -3.92 -1.54 1.20
N ASP A 144 -4.37 -0.33 1.54
CA ASP A 144 -3.67 0.57 2.47
C ASP A 144 -3.68 0.00 3.88
N HIS A 145 -4.83 -0.54 4.30
CA HIS A 145 -5.06 -1.32 5.52
C HIS A 145 -6.23 -2.27 5.33
N GLY A 146 -6.42 -3.17 6.28
CA GLY A 146 -7.59 -4.04 6.35
C GLY A 146 -8.68 -3.44 7.24
N LYS A 147 -9.65 -4.28 7.60
CA LYS A 147 -10.80 -3.94 8.46
C LYS A 147 -11.02 -5.06 9.46
N LEU A 148 -11.50 -4.72 10.66
CA LEU A 148 -11.95 -5.73 11.60
C LEU A 148 -13.14 -6.49 11.02
N VAL A 149 -13.00 -7.81 10.92
CA VAL A 149 -14.06 -8.73 10.53
C VAL A 149 -14.47 -9.56 11.74
N GLY A 150 -15.71 -9.45 12.16
CA GLY A 150 -16.21 -10.14 13.34
C GLY A 150 -15.77 -9.48 14.66
N LYS A 151 -15.43 -10.30 15.65
CA LYS A 151 -14.93 -9.85 16.95
C LYS A 151 -13.39 -9.87 16.95
N ALA A 152 -12.78 -8.92 17.63
CA ALA A 152 -11.34 -8.93 17.85
C ALA A 152 -10.96 -10.20 18.65
N ASP A 153 -9.99 -10.94 18.14
CA ASP A 153 -9.46 -12.17 18.69
C ASP A 153 -8.14 -11.97 19.46
N CYS A 154 -7.53 -10.81 19.30
CA CYS A 154 -6.36 -10.33 20.02
C CYS A 154 -6.31 -8.80 20.04
N GLU A 155 -5.28 -8.22 20.69
CA GLU A 155 -5.12 -6.76 20.84
C GLU A 155 -4.85 -6.05 19.51
N LEU A 156 -4.28 -6.74 18.53
CA LEU A 156 -4.09 -6.23 17.18
C LEU A 156 -4.44 -7.33 16.16
N PRO A 157 -5.73 -7.47 15.80
CA PRO A 157 -6.18 -8.49 14.86
C PRO A 157 -5.50 -8.37 13.50
N GLU A 158 -5.11 -9.50 12.92
CA GLU A 158 -4.46 -9.53 11.59
C GLU A 158 -5.33 -8.92 10.49
N SER A 159 -6.66 -9.03 10.62
CA SER A 159 -7.59 -8.46 9.65
C SER A 159 -7.42 -6.95 9.42
N PHE A 160 -6.83 -6.22 10.37
CA PHE A 160 -6.48 -4.80 10.15
C PHE A 160 -5.25 -4.59 9.28
N ASN A 161 -4.35 -5.57 9.21
CA ASN A 161 -3.02 -5.40 8.61
C ASN A 161 -2.73 -6.38 7.47
N HIS A 162 -3.44 -7.51 7.42
CA HIS A 162 -3.28 -8.51 6.37
C HIS A 162 -4.10 -8.11 5.14
N VAL A 163 -3.43 -7.54 4.16
CA VAL A 163 -4.02 -7.05 2.92
C VAL A 163 -3.49 -7.83 1.72
N PRO A 164 -4.27 -7.97 0.64
CA PRO A 164 -3.77 -8.57 -0.59
C PRO A 164 -2.71 -7.69 -1.25
N LEU A 165 -1.71 -8.34 -1.86
CA LEU A 165 -0.77 -7.72 -2.80
C LEU A 165 -0.78 -8.53 -4.09
N ILE A 166 -1.22 -7.93 -5.19
CA ILE A 166 -1.36 -8.60 -6.47
C ILE A 166 -0.60 -7.83 -7.53
N PHE A 167 0.28 -8.53 -8.25
CA PHE A 167 0.93 -8.03 -9.46
C PHE A 167 0.26 -8.64 -10.69
N HIS A 168 -0.14 -7.80 -11.64
CA HIS A 168 -0.77 -8.22 -12.88
C HIS A 168 -0.15 -7.48 -14.06
N GLY A 169 0.19 -8.22 -15.11
CA GLY A 169 0.77 -7.63 -16.31
C GLY A 169 1.22 -8.67 -17.31
N ASN A 170 1.62 -8.21 -18.50
CA ASN A 170 2.14 -9.09 -19.52
C ASN A 170 3.48 -9.70 -19.07
N GLY A 171 3.62 -11.02 -19.24
CA GLY A 171 4.83 -11.75 -18.83
C GLY A 171 4.88 -12.15 -17.35
N ILE A 172 3.93 -11.71 -16.53
CA ILE A 172 3.80 -12.18 -15.14
C ILE A 172 3.06 -13.51 -15.16
N GLN A 173 3.73 -14.57 -14.71
CA GLN A 173 3.12 -15.89 -14.60
C GLN A 173 2.23 -15.97 -13.35
N PRO A 174 1.08 -16.65 -13.39
CA PRO A 174 0.26 -16.90 -12.22
C PRO A 174 1.06 -17.66 -11.16
N ASP A 175 1.14 -17.10 -9.96
CA ASP A 175 1.83 -17.69 -8.82
C ASP A 175 1.16 -17.18 -7.52
N ILE A 176 1.13 -18.01 -6.48
CA ILE A 176 0.67 -17.64 -5.13
C ILE A 176 1.82 -17.86 -4.17
N ARG A 177 2.26 -16.78 -3.53
CA ARG A 177 3.35 -16.80 -2.59
C ARG A 177 2.86 -16.62 -1.16
N HIS A 178 3.34 -17.45 -0.25
CA HIS A 178 2.95 -17.46 1.16
C HIS A 178 4.08 -16.95 2.10
N GLN A 179 5.03 -16.23 1.54
CA GLN A 179 6.12 -15.64 2.32
C GLN A 179 5.64 -14.43 3.14
N PHE A 180 6.29 -14.18 4.26
CA PHE A 180 6.02 -12.97 5.06
C PHE A 180 6.48 -11.72 4.33
N THR A 181 5.58 -10.76 4.21
CA THR A 181 5.80 -9.51 3.48
C THR A 181 5.28 -8.31 4.26
N GLY A 182 5.65 -7.11 3.84
CA GLY A 182 5.10 -5.86 4.30
C GLY A 182 4.95 -4.87 3.15
N GLN A 183 4.17 -3.82 3.33
CA GLN A 183 4.01 -2.77 2.30
C GLN A 183 5.34 -2.10 1.92
N ILE A 184 6.33 -2.12 2.83
CA ILE A 184 7.70 -1.63 2.57
C ILE A 184 8.42 -2.40 1.46
N ASP A 185 7.97 -3.62 1.12
CA ASP A 185 8.57 -4.50 0.11
C ASP A 185 8.06 -4.19 -1.30
N ILE A 186 6.98 -3.42 -1.43
CA ILE A 186 6.35 -3.13 -2.73
C ILE A 186 7.29 -2.39 -3.66
N ALA A 187 7.88 -1.30 -3.19
CA ALA A 187 8.77 -0.47 -4.02
C ALA A 187 10.04 -1.22 -4.47
N PRO A 188 10.79 -1.90 -3.59
CA PRO A 188 11.92 -2.76 -4.01
C PRO A 188 11.50 -3.81 -5.05
N THR A 189 10.36 -4.48 -4.84
CA THR A 189 9.86 -5.50 -5.76
C THR A 189 9.53 -4.93 -7.14
N ILE A 190 8.83 -3.80 -7.21
CA ILE A 190 8.53 -3.13 -8.48
C ILE A 190 9.82 -2.74 -9.21
N LEU A 191 10.79 -2.16 -8.47
CA LEU A 191 12.07 -1.76 -9.05
C LEU A 191 12.86 -2.97 -9.56
N GLY A 192 12.84 -4.10 -8.83
CA GLY A 192 13.42 -5.37 -9.26
C GLY A 192 12.76 -5.92 -10.52
N MET A 193 11.42 -5.97 -10.58
CA MET A 193 10.67 -6.39 -11.76
C MET A 193 11.00 -5.53 -13.00
N LEU A 194 11.19 -4.24 -12.81
CA LEU A 194 11.54 -3.28 -13.86
C LEU A 194 13.05 -3.25 -14.16
N ARG A 195 13.88 -3.99 -13.42
CA ARG A 195 15.35 -4.00 -13.52
C ARG A 195 15.96 -2.59 -13.42
N ILE A 196 15.39 -1.76 -12.54
CA ILE A 196 15.85 -0.40 -12.32
C ILE A 196 16.85 -0.41 -11.17
N PRO A 197 18.11 -0.01 -11.40
CA PRO A 197 19.09 0.13 -10.31
C PRO A 197 18.66 1.27 -9.38
N TYR A 198 18.74 1.04 -8.07
CA TYR A 198 18.41 2.03 -7.05
C TYR A 198 19.29 1.87 -5.81
N THR A 199 19.41 2.93 -5.03
CA THR A 199 19.99 2.86 -3.70
C THR A 199 18.88 2.62 -2.70
N GLN A 200 18.95 1.52 -1.98
CA GLN A 200 17.97 1.19 -0.96
C GLN A 200 18.26 1.95 0.33
N ASN A 201 17.26 2.63 0.83
CA ASN A 201 17.32 3.42 2.06
C ASN A 201 16.11 3.17 2.97
N ASN A 202 15.54 2.00 2.85
CA ASN A 202 14.49 1.44 3.71
C ASN A 202 14.80 -0.04 4.00
N LEU A 203 13.97 -0.68 4.83
CA LEU A 203 14.12 -2.08 5.23
C LEU A 203 13.30 -3.05 4.37
N GLY A 204 12.79 -2.60 3.21
CA GLY A 204 12.04 -3.44 2.27
C GLY A 204 12.92 -4.47 1.56
N LEU A 205 12.32 -5.54 1.08
CA LEU A 205 12.96 -6.58 0.29
C LEU A 205 12.31 -6.67 -1.09
N ASP A 206 13.07 -7.02 -2.10
CA ASP A 206 12.51 -7.50 -3.36
C ASP A 206 11.94 -8.90 -3.12
N LEU A 207 10.61 -9.03 -3.22
CA LEU A 207 9.90 -10.29 -2.96
C LEU A 207 10.18 -11.37 -3.99
N LEU A 208 10.82 -11.03 -5.10
CA LEU A 208 11.27 -11.98 -6.12
C LEU A 208 12.69 -12.46 -5.86
N SER A 209 13.41 -11.89 -4.87
CA SER A 209 14.70 -12.37 -4.43
C SER A 209 14.58 -13.69 -3.65
N ASP A 210 15.68 -14.40 -3.52
CA ASP A 210 15.71 -15.73 -2.88
C ASP A 210 15.73 -15.73 -1.35
N THR A 211 15.63 -14.56 -0.71
CA THR A 211 15.76 -14.44 0.76
C THR A 211 14.46 -13.94 1.39
N PRO A 212 13.50 -14.84 1.69
CA PRO A 212 12.26 -14.46 2.34
C PRO A 212 12.48 -14.05 3.81
N ARG A 213 11.62 -13.18 4.33
CA ARG A 213 11.63 -12.85 5.76
C ARG A 213 11.19 -14.03 6.61
N PRO A 214 11.81 -14.23 7.78
CA PRO A 214 11.37 -15.28 8.72
C PRO A 214 10.08 -14.92 9.45
N ALA A 215 9.70 -13.65 9.47
CA ALA A 215 8.57 -13.11 10.20
C ALA A 215 8.09 -11.80 9.56
N THR A 216 6.85 -11.40 9.82
CA THR A 216 6.34 -10.08 9.49
C THR A 216 6.18 -9.21 10.73
N PHE A 217 6.14 -7.90 10.51
CA PHE A 217 6.00 -6.87 11.54
C PHE A 217 4.95 -5.85 11.09
N TYR A 218 4.08 -5.45 12.00
CA TYR A 218 3.05 -4.45 11.75
C TYR A 218 2.69 -3.69 13.01
N THR A 219 2.11 -2.52 12.84
CA THR A 219 1.75 -1.62 13.94
C THR A 219 0.38 -1.00 13.69
N ALA A 220 -0.32 -0.68 14.77
CA ALA A 220 -1.46 0.23 14.74
C ALA A 220 -1.46 1.04 16.03
N ASP A 221 -1.60 2.36 15.93
CA ASP A 221 -1.56 3.30 17.05
C ASP A 221 -0.35 3.05 17.97
N LYS A 222 -0.63 2.62 19.20
CA LYS A 222 0.38 2.31 20.23
C LYS A 222 0.69 0.82 20.36
N THR A 223 0.27 0.02 19.39
CA THR A 223 0.42 -1.44 19.42
C THR A 223 1.44 -1.88 18.36
N ILE A 224 2.33 -2.77 18.76
CA ILE A 224 3.37 -3.36 17.92
C ILE A 224 3.17 -4.86 17.89
N ALA A 225 3.17 -5.45 16.71
CA ALA A 225 3.07 -6.88 16.53
C ALA A 225 4.17 -7.44 15.63
N ALA A 226 4.59 -8.66 15.90
CA ALA A 226 5.40 -9.49 15.01
C ALA A 226 4.91 -10.91 15.04
N ARG A 227 4.88 -11.57 13.88
CA ARG A 227 4.47 -12.96 13.79
C ARG A 227 5.37 -13.78 12.86
N ASP A 228 5.54 -15.04 13.20
CA ASP A 228 5.99 -16.12 12.31
C ASP A 228 4.80 -17.06 11.98
N ALA A 229 5.09 -18.24 11.46
CA ALA A 229 4.06 -19.22 11.11
C ALA A 229 3.26 -19.73 12.31
N ASN A 230 3.84 -19.75 13.52
CA ASN A 230 3.31 -20.44 14.68
C ASN A 230 3.02 -19.53 15.87
N THR A 231 3.57 -18.34 15.88
CA THR A 231 3.54 -17.43 17.04
C THR A 231 3.23 -16.01 16.61
N LEU A 232 2.31 -15.37 17.33
CA LEU A 232 2.06 -13.92 17.27
C LEU A 232 2.49 -13.34 18.62
N TYR A 233 3.34 -12.32 18.55
CA TYR A 233 3.73 -11.47 19.68
C TYR A 233 3.12 -10.09 19.50
N VAL A 234 2.49 -9.55 20.54
CA VAL A 234 1.90 -8.21 20.54
C VAL A 234 2.38 -7.45 21.78
N PHE A 235 2.76 -6.20 21.59
CA PHE A 235 3.10 -5.26 22.66
C PHE A 235 2.22 -4.02 22.57
N ASN A 236 1.59 -3.66 23.67
CA ASN A 236 0.83 -2.42 23.78
C ASN A 236 1.68 -1.40 24.55
N ALA A 237 2.14 -0.37 23.86
CA ALA A 237 3.04 0.66 24.43
C ALA A 237 2.35 1.56 25.45
N GLU A 238 1.01 1.70 25.40
CA GLU A 238 0.26 2.51 26.35
C GLU A 238 0.15 1.83 27.73
N THR A 239 -0.07 0.51 27.73
CA THR A 239 -0.24 -0.26 28.99
C THR A 239 1.03 -0.95 29.44
N GLY A 240 2.06 -1.03 28.59
CA GLY A 240 3.27 -1.79 28.80
C GLY A 240 3.07 -3.31 28.77
N LYS A 241 1.89 -3.79 28.37
CA LYS A 241 1.56 -5.22 28.38
C LYS A 241 2.06 -5.93 27.14
N GLU A 242 2.46 -7.19 27.35
CA GLU A 242 2.87 -8.12 26.30
C GLU A 242 1.90 -9.28 26.21
N TYR A 243 1.61 -9.71 24.99
CA TYR A 243 0.72 -10.82 24.72
C TYR A 243 1.40 -11.78 23.74
N VAL A 244 1.14 -13.05 23.93
CA VAL A 244 1.66 -14.11 23.05
C VAL A 244 0.51 -15.02 22.67
N TYR A 245 0.43 -15.35 21.40
CA TYR A 245 -0.59 -16.24 20.86
C TYR A 245 0.03 -17.34 20.02
N ALA A 246 -0.52 -18.55 20.16
CA ALA A 246 -0.23 -19.67 19.28
C ALA A 246 -1.13 -19.59 18.05
N LEU A 247 -0.54 -19.78 16.87
CA LEU A 247 -1.22 -19.77 15.58
C LEU A 247 -1.42 -21.20 15.06
N PRO A 248 -2.37 -21.43 14.15
CA PRO A 248 -3.23 -20.44 13.47
C PRO A 248 -4.51 -20.05 14.23
N GLN A 249 -4.83 -20.65 15.37
CA GLN A 249 -6.12 -20.44 16.05
C GLN A 249 -6.16 -19.23 17.00
N ILE A 250 -5.10 -18.43 17.06
CA ILE A 250 -4.96 -17.26 17.95
C ILE A 250 -5.37 -17.60 19.39
N LYS A 251 -4.66 -18.54 19.99
CA LYS A 251 -4.86 -18.95 21.39
C LYS A 251 -3.79 -18.32 22.27
N ALA A 252 -4.20 -17.69 23.36
CA ALA A 252 -3.27 -17.14 24.35
C ALA A 252 -2.25 -18.22 24.80
N ALA A 253 -0.98 -17.86 24.77
CA ALA A 253 0.12 -18.75 25.07
C ALA A 253 1.10 -18.14 26.08
N LYS A 254 1.87 -18.97 26.76
CA LYS A 254 2.95 -18.49 27.63
C LYS A 254 4.14 -18.00 26.81
N PRO A 255 4.91 -17.01 27.31
CA PRO A 255 6.16 -16.60 26.69
C PRO A 255 7.09 -17.79 26.41
N SER A 256 7.64 -17.82 25.20
CA SER A 256 8.51 -18.87 24.69
C SER A 256 9.78 -18.27 24.07
N GLU A 257 10.74 -19.11 23.66
CA GLU A 257 11.90 -18.63 22.90
C GLU A 257 11.50 -18.02 21.57
N ALA A 258 10.48 -18.57 20.89
CA ALA A 258 9.94 -18.01 19.66
C ALA A 258 9.37 -16.60 19.89
N SER A 259 8.53 -16.40 20.92
CA SER A 259 7.99 -15.08 21.23
C SER A 259 9.06 -14.07 21.64
N ARG A 260 10.12 -14.49 22.34
CA ARG A 260 11.28 -13.64 22.65
C ARG A 260 12.05 -13.22 21.40
N LYS A 261 12.19 -14.12 20.41
CA LYS A 261 12.79 -13.78 19.10
C LYS A 261 11.95 -12.77 18.34
N LEU A 262 10.63 -12.96 18.29
CA LEU A 262 9.71 -12.03 17.64
C LEU A 262 9.72 -10.66 18.33
N LYS A 263 9.74 -10.60 19.66
CA LYS A 263 9.92 -9.35 20.40
C LYS A 263 11.20 -8.63 19.97
N ARG A 264 12.34 -9.31 20.00
CA ARG A 264 13.62 -8.71 19.57
C ARG A 264 13.54 -8.23 18.14
N TYR A 265 12.96 -9.02 17.24
CA TYR A 265 12.77 -8.65 15.84
C TYR A 265 11.96 -7.37 15.70
N ALA A 266 10.78 -7.28 16.32
CA ALA A 266 9.90 -6.12 16.28
C ALA A 266 10.60 -4.84 16.77
N PHE A 267 11.21 -4.92 17.97
CA PHE A 267 11.87 -3.75 18.56
C PHE A 267 13.15 -3.35 17.82
N SER A 268 13.90 -4.31 17.28
CA SER A 268 15.07 -4.00 16.45
C SER A 268 14.68 -3.26 15.17
N LEU A 269 13.60 -3.68 14.51
CA LEU A 269 13.10 -2.98 13.32
C LEU A 269 12.63 -1.56 13.66
N LEU A 270 11.86 -1.40 14.75
CA LEU A 270 11.39 -0.10 15.20
C LEU A 270 12.57 0.84 15.49
N GLN A 271 13.51 0.42 16.33
CA GLN A 271 14.68 1.21 16.69
C GLN A 271 15.56 1.55 15.49
N THR A 272 15.75 0.59 14.58
CA THR A 272 16.51 0.82 13.35
C THR A 272 15.82 1.86 12.47
N THR A 273 14.49 1.76 12.31
CA THR A 273 13.72 2.71 11.52
C THR A 273 13.77 4.11 12.13
N GLU A 274 13.57 4.23 13.44
CA GLU A 274 13.67 5.50 14.16
C GLU A 274 15.07 6.11 14.00
N TYR A 275 16.12 5.33 14.18
CA TYR A 275 17.50 5.77 13.99
C TYR A 275 17.73 6.28 12.55
N MET A 276 17.27 5.53 11.54
CA MET A 276 17.40 5.93 10.13
C MET A 276 16.67 7.24 9.85
N VAL A 277 15.45 7.40 10.37
CA VAL A 277 14.65 8.62 10.19
C VAL A 277 15.31 9.82 10.89
N GLN A 278 15.71 9.67 12.15
CA GLN A 278 16.34 10.73 12.93
C GLN A 278 17.67 11.20 12.34
N ASN A 279 18.41 10.30 11.71
CA ASN A 279 19.70 10.60 11.08
C ASN A 279 19.58 10.90 9.57
N GLY A 280 18.36 11.08 9.02
CA GLY A 280 18.14 11.43 7.62
C GLY A 280 18.59 10.34 6.63
N MET A 281 18.78 9.10 7.07
CA MET A 281 19.25 7.98 6.24
C MET A 281 18.19 7.46 5.28
N THR A 282 16.95 7.92 5.41
CA THR A 282 15.83 7.60 4.52
C THR A 282 15.71 8.58 3.34
N THR A 283 16.71 9.44 3.10
CA THR A 283 16.72 10.45 2.03
C THR A 283 17.92 10.28 1.12
N ASN A 284 17.79 10.69 -0.15
CA ASN A 284 18.91 10.70 -1.12
C ASN A 284 19.79 11.95 -1.01
N LYS A 285 19.64 12.78 0.00
CA LYS A 285 20.56 13.90 0.22
C LYS A 285 21.85 13.33 0.80
N PRO A 286 23.03 13.64 0.22
CA PRO A 286 24.27 13.33 0.90
C PRO A 286 24.21 13.99 2.29
N HIS A 287 24.53 13.20 3.33
CA HIS A 287 24.76 13.75 4.65
C HIS A 287 25.92 14.76 4.49
N ASN A 288 25.63 16.04 4.56
CA ASN A 288 26.62 16.99 5.00
C ASN A 288 26.88 16.66 6.47
N ASN A 289 27.77 15.73 6.74
CA ASN A 289 28.42 15.59 8.02
C ASN A 289 29.27 16.85 8.26
N ALA A 290 28.63 17.96 8.50
CA ALA A 290 29.23 19.10 9.12
C ALA A 290 28.93 18.97 10.62
N ARG A 291 29.86 18.25 11.27
CA ARG A 291 30.13 18.08 12.70
C ARG A 291 29.40 17.01 13.45
#